data_c02043e1d216ffb663166f7a59817cb7
#
_entry.id   c02043e1d216ffb663166f7a59817cb7
#
_cell.length_a   1.000
_cell.length_b   1.000
_cell.length_c   1.000
_cell.angle_alpha   90.00
_cell.angle_beta   90.00
_cell.angle_gamma   90.00
#
_symmetry.space_group_name_H-M   'P 1'
#
loop_
_entity.id
_entity.type
_entity.pdbx_description
1 polymer ?
#
loop_
_entity_poly.entity_id
_entity_poly.type
_entity_poly.pdbx_seq_one_letter_code
_entity_poly.pdbx_strand_id
1 'polypeptide(L)'
;MNKKILLLFLSSILLTGCNNTTQPTVSITPSKTPTPTVELPTCPVCRIHPQAEKVTYPELSAFTPTTFDSTSVTKTENELCEGVVQTKWSFAKNNGNISNVVTTEVDLNLASIAAGTYENQINQLTLSTVHNHAIYYEVYNLDRMVVAATNADYFGNNKPVNAFVKDSQIIKNGHNDNGAYDYKNEQSDLPASMPMLFGVSGNTAQIAPMIQNSSVQDTVKAKLSYKLELLRDNESTVISDKIVVNKHADKQNINIAYDSSMQVSAYENSIVLKLNKHNYDSTRIHGEISSVETANSYSTYQITDNQYYIIIPESLNLTDFKEGDILTYYITSPDDTWKYYDTILGCRHALIINGEIPDTVSKEYMNGANVSGVPRTAIGVMPNGNVVIFSVEGLRYGKTSSDDLDPYGLNLTELAEFMRYYGVYSGANFDGGGSTQLITRNFSTNEFEVTVRSSDFGTAILENSRPIINSILVTKKYE
;
A
#
# COMPACT_ATOMS: atom_id res chain seq x y z
N MET A 1 -23.47 -18.01 -5.93
CA MET A 1 -22.73 -19.23 -5.55
C MET A 1 -21.64 -18.82 -4.60
N ASN A 2 -21.60 -19.34 -3.39
CA ASN A 2 -20.72 -18.87 -2.32
C ASN A 2 -19.24 -19.04 -2.69
N LYS A 3 -18.44 -17.97 -2.65
CA LYS A 3 -16.98 -17.92 -2.89
C LYS A 3 -16.17 -18.98 -2.12
N LYS A 4 -16.74 -19.54 -1.05
CA LYS A 4 -16.12 -20.62 -0.23
C LYS A 4 -16.02 -22.00 -0.91
N ILE A 5 -16.75 -22.23 -2.01
CA ILE A 5 -16.74 -23.52 -2.71
C ILE A 5 -15.60 -23.60 -3.75
N LEU A 6 -15.09 -22.46 -4.24
CA LEU A 6 -14.05 -22.45 -5.26
C LEU A 6 -12.66 -22.84 -4.72
N LEU A 7 -12.36 -22.54 -3.44
CA LEU A 7 -11.07 -22.92 -2.82
C LEU A 7 -10.90 -24.42 -2.58
N LEU A 8 -11.99 -25.18 -2.45
CA LEU A 8 -11.94 -26.63 -2.23
C LEU A 8 -11.70 -27.43 -3.52
N PHE A 9 -11.88 -26.82 -4.70
CA PHE A 9 -11.67 -27.50 -5.99
C PHE A 9 -10.23 -27.39 -6.53
N LEU A 10 -9.42 -26.42 -6.07
CA LEU A 10 -8.03 -26.28 -6.53
C LEU A 10 -7.04 -27.21 -5.80
N SER A 11 -7.39 -27.74 -4.63
CA SER A 11 -6.50 -28.62 -3.87
C SER A 11 -6.56 -30.11 -4.27
N SER A 12 -7.47 -30.50 -5.16
CA SER A 12 -7.68 -31.92 -5.55
C SER A 12 -7.17 -32.31 -6.95
N ILE A 13 -6.50 -31.42 -7.68
CA ILE A 13 -6.04 -31.69 -9.06
C ILE A 13 -4.52 -32.02 -9.15
N LEU A 14 -3.79 -32.02 -8.04
CA LEU A 14 -2.33 -32.18 -8.03
C LEU A 14 -1.81 -33.59 -7.70
N LEU A 15 -2.62 -34.64 -7.80
CA LEU A 15 -2.13 -36.00 -7.62
C LEU A 15 -2.79 -36.97 -8.60
N THR A 16 -2.28 -37.07 -9.85
CA THR A 16 -2.18 -38.35 -10.57
C THR A 16 -1.28 -38.20 -11.81
N GLY A 17 -0.32 -39.09 -11.86
CA GLY A 17 0.81 -39.09 -12.77
C GLY A 17 0.54 -39.52 -14.22
N CYS A 18 1.61 -39.45 -14.93
CA CYS A 18 1.91 -39.82 -16.32
C CYS A 18 1.04 -40.90 -16.96
N ASN A 19 0.50 -40.59 -18.15
CA ASN A 19 0.58 -41.51 -19.31
C ASN A 19 0.32 -40.76 -20.63
N ASN A 20 1.22 -40.98 -21.59
CA ASN A 20 1.17 -40.49 -22.96
C ASN A 20 -0.05 -41.01 -23.71
N THR A 21 -0.93 -40.13 -24.17
CA THR A 21 -1.77 -40.37 -25.36
C THR A 21 -2.08 -39.04 -26.03
N THR A 22 -1.69 -38.91 -27.27
CA THR A 22 -2.00 -37.83 -28.20
C THR A 22 -3.52 -37.61 -28.30
N GLN A 23 -3.99 -36.44 -27.90
CA GLN A 23 -5.34 -35.98 -28.21
C GLN A 23 -5.32 -34.77 -29.13
N PRO A 24 -6.35 -34.64 -30.01
CA PRO A 24 -6.40 -33.60 -31.02
C PRO A 24 -6.67 -32.23 -30.38
N THR A 25 -5.93 -31.23 -30.82
CA THR A 25 -6.11 -29.81 -30.50
C THR A 25 -7.48 -29.33 -30.97
N VAL A 26 -8.40 -29.14 -30.03
CA VAL A 26 -9.62 -28.36 -30.28
C VAL A 26 -9.31 -26.91 -29.94
N SER A 27 -9.13 -26.08 -30.93
CA SER A 27 -9.07 -24.63 -30.81
C SER A 27 -10.46 -24.11 -30.40
N ILE A 28 -10.64 -23.85 -29.10
CA ILE A 28 -11.83 -23.13 -28.62
C ILE A 28 -11.46 -21.63 -28.64
N THR A 29 -11.90 -20.96 -29.70
CA THR A 29 -11.95 -19.49 -29.73
C THR A 29 -13.07 -19.05 -28.76
N PRO A 30 -12.81 -18.31 -27.68
CA PRO A 30 -13.87 -17.79 -26.85
C PRO A 30 -14.62 -16.72 -27.63
N SER A 31 -15.87 -17.01 -27.98
CA SER A 31 -16.82 -16.02 -28.45
C SER A 31 -17.11 -15.06 -27.29
N LYS A 32 -16.48 -13.89 -27.31
CA LYS A 32 -16.85 -12.77 -26.41
C LYS A 32 -18.21 -12.24 -26.87
N THR A 33 -19.27 -12.70 -26.25
CA THR A 33 -20.52 -11.94 -26.24
C THR A 33 -20.30 -10.75 -25.32
N PRO A 34 -20.39 -9.49 -25.79
CA PRO A 34 -20.24 -8.34 -24.93
C PRO A 34 -21.36 -8.39 -23.87
N THR A 35 -20.99 -8.49 -22.61
CA THR A 35 -21.90 -8.22 -21.50
C THR A 35 -22.40 -6.78 -21.67
N PRO A 36 -23.73 -6.51 -21.62
CA PRO A 36 -24.19 -5.13 -21.70
C PRO A 36 -23.58 -4.35 -20.53
N THR A 37 -22.75 -3.38 -20.86
CA THR A 37 -22.29 -2.37 -19.93
C THR A 37 -23.52 -1.57 -19.52
N VAL A 38 -23.98 -1.77 -18.31
CA VAL A 38 -24.96 -0.87 -17.69
C VAL A 38 -24.20 0.43 -17.48
N GLU A 39 -24.44 1.44 -18.33
CA GLU A 39 -23.97 2.79 -18.07
C GLU A 39 -24.65 3.27 -16.78
N LEU A 40 -23.88 3.36 -15.71
CA LEU A 40 -24.34 3.98 -14.48
C LEU A 40 -24.51 5.48 -14.72
N PRO A 41 -25.53 6.12 -14.14
CA PRO A 41 -25.77 7.53 -14.37
C PRO A 41 -24.55 8.36 -13.98
N THR A 42 -24.10 9.22 -14.89
CA THR A 42 -23.04 10.19 -14.62
C THR A 42 -23.56 11.21 -13.62
N CYS A 43 -22.96 11.27 -12.45
CA CYS A 43 -23.21 12.33 -11.48
C CYS A 43 -22.77 13.69 -12.09
N PRO A 44 -23.67 14.63 -12.36
CA PRO A 44 -23.28 15.91 -12.98
C PRO A 44 -22.40 16.77 -12.08
N VAL A 45 -22.37 16.49 -10.77
CA VAL A 45 -21.61 17.23 -9.75
C VAL A 45 -20.32 16.48 -9.37
N CYS A 46 -20.24 15.17 -9.66
CA CYS A 46 -19.12 14.32 -9.35
C CYS A 46 -17.95 14.43 -10.35
N ARG A 47 -17.85 15.52 -11.09
CA ARG A 47 -16.80 15.73 -12.11
C ARG A 47 -15.38 15.82 -11.53
N ILE A 48 -15.26 15.93 -10.22
CA ILE A 48 -13.99 15.99 -9.53
C ILE A 48 -14.04 14.90 -8.46
N HIS A 49 -13.60 13.70 -8.79
CA HIS A 49 -13.22 12.75 -7.74
C HIS A 49 -12.13 13.42 -6.94
N PRO A 50 -12.30 13.59 -5.62
CA PRO A 50 -11.21 14.08 -4.80
C PRO A 50 -10.10 13.03 -4.88
N GLN A 51 -9.06 13.34 -5.62
CA GLN A 51 -7.83 12.57 -5.69
C GLN A 51 -6.79 13.26 -4.84
N ALA A 52 -5.82 12.51 -4.35
CA ALA A 52 -4.64 13.11 -3.77
C ALA A 52 -4.05 14.13 -4.76
N GLU A 53 -3.69 15.31 -4.27
CA GLU A 53 -3.09 16.33 -5.11
C GLU A 53 -1.77 15.82 -5.69
N LYS A 54 -1.59 15.99 -6.99
CA LYS A 54 -0.34 15.59 -7.65
C LYS A 54 0.79 16.45 -7.10
N VAL A 55 1.72 15.83 -6.40
CA VAL A 55 2.92 16.48 -5.92
C VAL A 55 3.88 16.67 -7.11
N THR A 56 4.36 17.88 -7.30
CA THR A 56 5.40 18.19 -8.29
C THR A 56 6.72 18.38 -7.57
N TYR A 57 7.76 17.77 -8.07
CA TYR A 57 9.08 17.79 -7.47
C TYR A 57 10.05 18.56 -8.37
N PRO A 58 10.97 19.36 -7.79
CA PRO A 58 12.00 20.01 -8.57
C PRO A 58 13.02 19.01 -9.12
N GLU A 59 13.65 19.37 -10.22
CA GLU A 59 14.80 18.64 -10.77
C GLU A 59 15.94 18.61 -9.75
N LEU A 60 16.66 17.50 -9.73
CA LEU A 60 17.77 17.30 -8.82
C LEU A 60 19.11 17.58 -9.50
N SER A 61 20.01 18.21 -8.76
CA SER A 61 21.42 18.30 -9.15
C SER A 61 22.10 16.93 -9.18
N ALA A 62 23.12 16.78 -10.00
CA ALA A 62 23.95 15.58 -10.00
C ALA A 62 24.53 15.31 -8.60
N PHE A 63 24.57 14.04 -8.21
CA PHE A 63 25.09 13.60 -6.93
C PHE A 63 26.31 12.68 -7.14
N THR A 64 27.37 12.91 -6.38
CA THR A 64 28.54 12.05 -6.35
C THR A 64 28.56 11.29 -5.03
N PRO A 65 28.45 9.96 -5.06
CA PRO A 65 28.47 9.17 -3.83
C PRO A 65 29.85 9.18 -3.16
N THR A 66 29.87 9.07 -1.84
CA THR A 66 31.10 9.00 -1.04
C THR A 66 31.35 7.61 -0.47
N THR A 67 30.39 6.73 -0.49
CA THR A 67 30.46 5.39 0.11
C THR A 67 30.80 4.29 -0.89
N PHE A 68 30.68 4.55 -2.18
CA PHE A 68 31.03 3.60 -3.25
C PHE A 68 31.62 4.29 -4.47
N ASP A 69 32.36 3.53 -5.25
CA ASP A 69 32.96 3.98 -6.51
C ASP A 69 31.92 4.00 -7.64
N SER A 70 31.45 5.19 -8.02
CA SER A 70 30.49 5.36 -9.12
C SER A 70 31.00 4.88 -10.49
N THR A 71 32.32 4.79 -10.68
CA THR A 71 32.91 4.28 -11.93
C THR A 71 32.87 2.76 -12.02
N SER A 72 32.69 2.07 -10.89
CA SER A 72 32.52 0.60 -10.83
C SER A 72 31.08 0.15 -11.10
N VAL A 73 30.12 1.08 -11.17
CA VAL A 73 28.70 0.74 -11.32
C VAL A 73 28.45 0.06 -12.67
N THR A 74 27.92 -1.13 -12.60
CA THR A 74 27.39 -1.86 -13.75
C THR A 74 25.88 -2.07 -13.58
N LYS A 75 25.13 -2.08 -14.69
CA LYS A 75 23.70 -2.31 -14.65
C LYS A 75 23.23 -3.17 -15.81
N THR A 76 22.20 -3.96 -15.54
CA THR A 76 21.43 -4.67 -16.55
C THR A 76 19.96 -4.34 -16.37
N GLU A 77 19.35 -3.79 -17.40
CA GLU A 77 17.99 -3.33 -17.42
C GLU A 77 17.08 -4.29 -18.17
N ASN A 78 15.88 -4.49 -17.66
CA ASN A 78 14.86 -5.32 -18.26
C ASN A 78 13.48 -4.65 -18.07
N GLU A 79 12.80 -4.34 -19.16
CA GLU A 79 11.40 -3.93 -19.12
C GLU A 79 10.53 -5.17 -18.86
N LEU A 80 9.90 -5.23 -17.68
CA LEU A 80 9.02 -6.34 -17.32
C LEU A 80 7.71 -6.28 -18.09
N CYS A 81 7.14 -5.10 -18.16
CA CYS A 81 5.99 -4.73 -18.98
C CYS A 81 5.97 -3.21 -19.15
N GLU A 82 5.10 -2.71 -20.02
CA GLU A 82 4.95 -1.27 -20.22
C GLU A 82 4.75 -0.53 -18.90
N GLY A 83 5.61 0.45 -18.62
CA GLY A 83 5.61 1.24 -17.39
C GLY A 83 6.29 0.58 -16.19
N VAL A 84 6.88 -0.60 -16.31
CA VAL A 84 7.61 -1.26 -15.22
C VAL A 84 8.98 -1.72 -15.69
N VAL A 85 10.03 -1.04 -15.21
CA VAL A 85 11.42 -1.34 -15.55
C VAL A 85 12.15 -1.86 -14.32
N GLN A 86 12.80 -3.01 -14.48
CA GLN A 86 13.65 -3.60 -13.46
C GLN A 86 15.11 -3.51 -13.86
N THR A 87 15.95 -3.01 -12.97
CA THR A 87 17.39 -2.88 -13.20
C THR A 87 18.17 -3.59 -12.09
N LYS A 88 19.07 -4.46 -12.49
CA LYS A 88 20.05 -5.09 -11.59
C LYS A 88 21.32 -4.26 -11.61
N TRP A 89 21.76 -3.81 -10.46
CA TRP A 89 22.95 -2.99 -10.24
C TRP A 89 23.98 -3.77 -9.46
N SER A 90 25.25 -3.59 -9.83
CA SER A 90 26.39 -4.09 -9.06
C SER A 90 27.47 -3.02 -9.01
N PHE A 91 28.05 -2.80 -7.83
CA PHE A 91 29.08 -1.78 -7.63
C PHE A 91 30.00 -2.13 -6.46
N ALA A 92 31.23 -1.61 -6.54
CA ALA A 92 32.22 -1.76 -5.49
C ALA A 92 32.05 -0.66 -4.42
N LYS A 93 31.94 -1.05 -3.17
CA LYS A 93 32.02 -0.17 -2.01
C LYS A 93 33.47 0.25 -1.77
N ASN A 94 33.69 1.38 -1.09
CA ASN A 94 35.04 1.86 -0.79
C ASN A 94 35.89 0.87 0.04
N ASN A 95 35.27 -0.06 0.71
CA ASN A 95 35.96 -1.14 1.44
C ASN A 95 36.25 -2.39 0.60
N GLY A 96 35.98 -2.34 -0.72
CA GLY A 96 36.24 -3.42 -1.67
C GLY A 96 35.15 -4.48 -1.76
N ASN A 97 34.12 -4.45 -0.91
CA ASN A 97 32.99 -5.36 -1.02
C ASN A 97 32.10 -5.01 -2.20
N ILE A 98 31.53 -6.01 -2.86
CA ILE A 98 30.56 -5.84 -3.94
C ILE A 98 29.15 -5.88 -3.36
N SER A 99 28.35 -4.89 -3.76
CA SER A 99 26.92 -4.83 -3.41
C SER A 99 26.08 -4.94 -4.66
N ASN A 100 24.95 -5.65 -4.52
CA ASN A 100 23.94 -5.79 -5.56
C ASN A 100 22.63 -5.16 -5.10
N VAL A 101 22.03 -4.38 -5.98
CA VAL A 101 20.72 -3.76 -5.78
C VAL A 101 19.84 -4.09 -6.97
N VAL A 102 18.60 -4.44 -6.72
CA VAL A 102 17.59 -4.53 -7.77
C VAL A 102 16.61 -3.38 -7.57
N THR A 103 16.47 -2.53 -8.57
CA THR A 103 15.44 -1.49 -8.60
C THR A 103 14.28 -1.93 -9.47
N THR A 104 13.06 -1.61 -9.05
CA THR A 104 11.85 -1.73 -9.86
C THR A 104 11.20 -0.36 -9.94
N GLU A 105 11.35 0.30 -11.09
CA GLU A 105 10.76 1.60 -11.37
C GLU A 105 9.38 1.42 -11.99
N VAL A 106 8.41 2.21 -11.51
CA VAL A 106 7.00 2.13 -11.89
C VAL A 106 6.52 3.50 -12.35
N ASP A 107 6.12 3.60 -13.59
CA ASP A 107 5.35 4.74 -14.10
C ASP A 107 3.88 4.56 -13.71
N LEU A 108 3.41 5.38 -12.78
CA LEU A 108 2.05 5.30 -12.25
C LEU A 108 0.96 5.68 -13.27
N ASN A 109 1.31 6.22 -14.44
CA ASN A 109 0.34 6.41 -15.54
C ASN A 109 0.06 5.10 -16.29
N LEU A 110 0.95 4.13 -16.24
CA LEU A 110 0.93 2.89 -17.04
C LEU A 110 0.76 1.63 -16.18
N ALA A 111 1.19 1.68 -14.93
CA ALA A 111 1.07 0.61 -13.96
C ALA A 111 0.57 1.16 -12.61
N SER A 112 0.33 0.31 -11.64
CA SER A 112 -0.18 0.74 -10.34
C SER A 112 0.57 0.07 -9.19
N ILE A 113 0.50 0.68 -8.02
CA ILE A 113 1.00 0.10 -6.78
C ILE A 113 -0.18 -0.18 -5.86
N ALA A 114 -0.20 -1.36 -5.25
CA ALA A 114 -1.18 -1.79 -4.27
C ALA A 114 -0.51 -2.36 -3.02
N ALA A 115 -1.23 -2.37 -1.91
CA ALA A 115 -0.80 -3.08 -0.72
C ALA A 115 -1.23 -4.55 -0.76
N GLY A 116 -0.26 -5.45 -0.61
CA GLY A 116 -0.51 -6.88 -0.45
C GLY A 116 -0.70 -7.27 1.01
N THR A 117 -1.66 -8.13 1.27
CA THR A 117 -1.93 -8.73 2.57
C THR A 117 -2.40 -10.16 2.39
N TYR A 118 -2.40 -10.91 3.47
CA TYR A 118 -3.04 -12.22 3.52
C TYR A 118 -4.01 -12.28 4.71
N GLU A 119 -5.21 -12.73 4.48
CA GLU A 119 -6.25 -12.88 5.50
C GLU A 119 -6.57 -14.35 5.74
N ASN A 120 -6.72 -14.69 7.00
CA ASN A 120 -7.14 -16.05 7.36
C ASN A 120 -8.65 -16.27 7.13
N GLN A 121 -9.13 -17.46 7.42
CA GLN A 121 -10.53 -17.85 7.20
C GLN A 121 -11.57 -17.00 7.96
N ILE A 122 -11.15 -16.22 8.95
CA ILE A 122 -12.00 -15.31 9.73
C ILE A 122 -11.75 -13.85 9.39
N ASN A 123 -11.19 -13.58 8.21
CA ASN A 123 -10.88 -12.23 7.69
C ASN A 123 -9.97 -11.39 8.60
N GLN A 124 -9.04 -12.05 9.28
CA GLN A 124 -8.00 -11.36 10.05
C GLN A 124 -6.69 -11.38 9.30
N LEU A 125 -5.99 -10.25 9.29
CA LEU A 125 -4.63 -10.17 8.79
C LEU A 125 -3.74 -11.19 9.50
N THR A 126 -2.96 -11.91 8.72
CA THR A 126 -1.99 -12.87 9.23
C THR A 126 -0.70 -12.79 8.45
N LEU A 127 0.39 -13.25 9.08
CA LEU A 127 1.68 -13.30 8.40
C LEU A 127 1.66 -14.31 7.27
N SER A 128 2.17 -13.92 6.12
CA SER A 128 2.36 -14.81 4.98
C SER A 128 3.54 -14.36 4.11
N THR A 129 3.96 -15.19 3.16
CA THR A 129 5.06 -14.86 2.25
C THR A 129 4.63 -13.77 1.26
N VAL A 130 5.61 -13.04 0.69
CA VAL A 130 5.35 -12.08 -0.39
C VAL A 130 4.60 -12.74 -1.55
N HIS A 131 4.96 -13.99 -1.88
CA HIS A 131 4.30 -14.78 -2.92
C HIS A 131 2.80 -14.99 -2.61
N ASN A 132 2.49 -15.42 -1.39
CA ASN A 132 1.09 -15.61 -1.00
C ASN A 132 0.28 -14.31 -1.01
N HIS A 133 0.90 -13.16 -0.65
CA HIS A 133 0.25 -11.85 -0.77
C HIS A 133 -0.09 -11.53 -2.22
N ALA A 134 0.84 -11.80 -3.16
CA ALA A 134 0.61 -11.58 -4.59
C ALA A 134 -0.53 -12.46 -5.13
N ILE A 135 -0.51 -13.77 -4.84
CA ILE A 135 -1.57 -14.68 -5.26
C ILE A 135 -2.92 -14.31 -4.62
N TYR A 136 -2.93 -13.98 -3.33
CA TYR A 136 -4.16 -13.56 -2.64
C TYR A 136 -4.77 -12.31 -3.29
N TYR A 137 -3.92 -11.33 -3.65
CA TYR A 137 -4.37 -10.13 -4.34
C TYR A 137 -5.03 -10.47 -5.68
N GLU A 138 -4.42 -11.29 -6.52
CA GLU A 138 -4.96 -11.67 -7.84
C GLU A 138 -6.30 -12.44 -7.75
N VAL A 139 -6.47 -13.25 -6.73
CA VAL A 139 -7.74 -13.97 -6.50
C VAL A 139 -8.91 -13.02 -6.26
N TYR A 140 -8.65 -11.85 -5.65
CA TYR A 140 -9.69 -10.86 -5.34
C TYR A 140 -9.76 -9.70 -6.32
N ASN A 141 -8.77 -9.56 -7.23
CA ASN A 141 -8.70 -8.52 -8.25
C ASN A 141 -8.50 -9.16 -9.64
N LEU A 142 -9.56 -9.75 -10.15
CA LEU A 142 -9.54 -10.59 -11.36
C LEU A 142 -9.21 -9.83 -12.65
N ASP A 143 -9.25 -8.51 -12.64
CA ASP A 143 -8.87 -7.63 -13.76
C ASP A 143 -7.40 -7.17 -13.71
N ARG A 144 -6.65 -7.63 -12.69
CA ARG A 144 -5.26 -7.21 -12.47
C ARG A 144 -4.32 -8.38 -12.28
N MET A 145 -3.09 -8.21 -12.73
CA MET A 145 -1.97 -9.11 -12.44
C MET A 145 -0.93 -8.41 -11.58
N VAL A 146 -0.23 -9.16 -10.75
CA VAL A 146 0.95 -8.69 -10.02
C VAL A 146 2.19 -8.94 -10.89
N VAL A 147 2.93 -7.88 -11.20
CA VAL A 147 4.15 -7.90 -12.02
C VAL A 147 5.38 -8.15 -11.15
N ALA A 148 5.43 -7.48 -10.00
CA ALA A 148 6.48 -7.66 -9.00
C ALA A 148 5.91 -7.43 -7.59
N ALA A 149 6.52 -8.03 -6.59
CA ALA A 149 6.13 -7.83 -5.20
C ALA A 149 7.33 -7.91 -4.24
N THR A 150 7.30 -7.10 -3.19
CA THR A 150 8.32 -7.07 -2.12
C THR A 150 7.67 -6.84 -0.76
N ASN A 151 8.40 -7.08 0.32
CA ASN A 151 7.97 -6.73 1.67
C ASN A 151 7.81 -5.21 1.85
N ALA A 152 7.07 -4.81 2.88
CA ALA A 152 6.88 -3.39 3.23
C ALA A 152 7.20 -3.13 4.71
N ASP A 153 6.18 -2.68 5.49
CA ASP A 153 6.36 -2.18 6.85
C ASP A 153 6.97 -3.22 7.81
N TYR A 154 7.60 -2.70 8.85
CA TYR A 154 7.97 -3.47 10.03
C TYR A 154 6.73 -4.04 10.71
N PHE A 155 6.88 -5.17 11.37
CA PHE A 155 5.77 -5.81 12.07
C PHE A 155 6.20 -6.39 13.44
N GLY A 156 5.21 -6.49 14.31
CA GLY A 156 5.34 -7.13 15.61
C GLY A 156 3.98 -7.63 16.08
N ASN A 157 3.95 -8.74 16.81
CA ASN A 157 2.70 -9.34 17.30
C ASN A 157 1.62 -9.52 16.19
N ASN A 158 2.05 -9.91 14.99
CA ASN A 158 1.19 -10.07 13.80
C ASN A 158 0.45 -8.80 13.38
N LYS A 159 1.04 -7.63 13.61
CA LYS A 159 0.48 -6.33 13.21
C LYS A 159 1.55 -5.45 12.58
N PRO A 160 1.18 -4.56 11.65
CA PRO A 160 2.10 -3.52 11.17
C PRO A 160 2.56 -2.64 12.34
N VAL A 161 3.79 -2.15 12.31
CA VAL A 161 4.30 -1.21 13.33
C VAL A 161 3.75 0.19 13.10
N ASN A 162 3.65 0.62 11.85
CA ASN A 162 3.24 1.97 11.48
C ASN A 162 1.82 2.01 10.94
N ALA A 163 1.38 3.21 10.51
CA ALA A 163 0.08 3.39 9.88
C ALA A 163 -0.03 2.55 8.60
N PHE A 164 -1.20 1.98 8.39
CA PHE A 164 -1.49 1.15 7.24
C PHE A 164 -2.92 1.38 6.75
N VAL A 165 -3.03 1.77 5.48
CA VAL A 165 -4.29 1.91 4.75
C VAL A 165 -4.23 1.01 3.54
N LYS A 166 -5.29 0.28 3.29
CA LYS A 166 -5.47 -0.55 2.11
C LYS A 166 -6.87 -0.30 1.55
N ASP A 167 -6.94 -0.01 0.26
CA ASP A 167 -8.21 0.20 -0.44
C ASP A 167 -9.12 1.20 0.29
N SER A 168 -8.57 2.35 0.69
CA SER A 168 -9.24 3.40 1.48
C SER A 168 -9.78 2.94 2.84
N GLN A 169 -9.27 1.84 3.39
CA GLN A 169 -9.59 1.38 4.75
C GLN A 169 -8.39 1.53 5.68
N ILE A 170 -8.58 2.19 6.81
CA ILE A 170 -7.56 2.25 7.85
C ILE A 170 -7.50 0.90 8.57
N ILE A 171 -6.44 0.15 8.30
CA ILE A 171 -6.12 -1.09 9.01
C ILE A 171 -5.43 -0.74 10.33
N LYS A 172 -4.54 0.25 10.28
CA LYS A 172 -3.86 0.82 11.45
C LYS A 172 -3.66 2.32 11.22
N ASN A 173 -3.99 3.12 12.21
CA ASN A 173 -4.04 4.58 12.06
C ASN A 173 -2.77 5.32 12.51
N GLY A 174 -1.81 4.66 13.14
CA GLY A 174 -0.63 5.33 13.69
C GLY A 174 0.51 4.38 14.01
N HIS A 175 1.40 4.83 14.86
CA HIS A 175 2.64 4.16 15.21
C HIS A 175 2.50 3.39 16.54
N ASN A 176 3.13 2.20 16.62
CA ASN A 176 3.12 1.33 17.80
C ASN A 176 1.69 0.97 18.31
N ASP A 177 1.60 0.29 19.45
CA ASP A 177 0.33 -0.19 20.01
C ASP A 177 -0.58 0.93 20.50
N ASN A 178 -0.04 2.13 20.75
CA ASN A 178 -0.79 3.29 21.23
C ASN A 178 -1.54 4.06 20.11
N GLY A 179 -1.36 3.66 18.85
CA GLY A 179 -2.14 4.13 17.72
C GLY A 179 -1.92 5.58 17.29
N ALA A 180 -1.14 6.38 18.01
CA ALA A 180 -0.85 7.76 17.67
C ALA A 180 0.65 8.06 17.78
N TYR A 181 1.17 8.86 16.87
CA TYR A 181 2.53 9.38 16.92
C TYR A 181 2.55 10.69 17.69
N ASP A 182 3.38 10.77 18.73
CA ASP A 182 3.52 11.96 19.58
C ASP A 182 4.82 12.69 19.24
N TYR A 183 4.75 13.60 18.28
CA TYR A 183 5.91 14.37 17.84
C TYR A 183 6.61 15.14 18.97
N LYS A 184 5.87 15.57 19.97
CA LYS A 184 6.42 16.34 21.09
C LYS A 184 7.24 15.48 22.04
N ASN A 185 6.84 14.23 22.27
CA ASN A 185 7.50 13.31 23.19
C ASN A 185 8.46 12.35 22.50
N GLU A 186 8.27 12.11 21.20
CA GLU A 186 9.13 11.23 20.40
C GLU A 186 10.14 12.03 19.54
N GLN A 187 10.20 13.35 19.69
CA GLN A 187 11.32 14.13 19.20
C GLN A 187 12.60 13.70 19.92
N SER A 188 13.12 12.57 19.47
CA SER A 188 14.56 12.46 19.46
C SER A 188 15.05 13.58 18.53
N ASP A 189 16.17 14.21 18.81
CA ASP A 189 16.80 15.23 17.97
C ASP A 189 17.17 14.73 16.55
N LEU A 190 16.48 13.72 16.04
CA LEU A 190 16.81 12.95 14.85
C LEU A 190 15.62 12.86 13.90
N PRO A 191 15.51 13.78 12.91
CA PRO A 191 14.46 13.73 11.87
C PRO A 191 14.38 12.38 11.14
N ALA A 192 15.49 11.65 11.01
CA ALA A 192 15.51 10.35 10.35
C ALA A 192 14.79 9.24 11.14
N SER A 193 14.55 9.40 12.44
CA SER A 193 13.78 8.44 13.24
C SER A 193 12.26 8.64 13.13
N MET A 194 11.81 9.71 12.49
CA MET A 194 10.38 9.96 12.30
C MET A 194 9.78 8.89 11.40
N PRO A 195 8.62 8.31 11.78
CA PRO A 195 7.90 7.45 10.89
C PRO A 195 7.50 8.20 9.63
N MET A 196 8.04 7.72 8.51
CA MET A 196 7.62 8.16 7.18
C MET A 196 6.45 7.31 6.73
N LEU A 197 5.63 7.87 5.88
CA LEU A 197 4.57 7.15 5.19
C LEU A 197 4.84 7.22 3.69
N PHE A 198 4.59 6.13 3.01
CA PHE A 198 4.45 6.07 1.56
C PHE A 198 2.97 5.99 1.23
N GLY A 199 2.45 6.93 0.49
CA GLY A 199 1.07 6.93 0.02
C GLY A 199 1.00 6.92 -1.51
N VAL A 200 0.02 6.23 -2.06
CA VAL A 200 -0.30 6.21 -3.47
C VAL A 200 -1.80 6.26 -3.70
N SER A 201 -2.22 7.02 -4.71
CA SER A 201 -3.59 7.09 -5.20
C SER A 201 -3.58 7.45 -6.68
N GLY A 202 -4.15 6.58 -7.52
CA GLY A 202 -4.08 6.75 -8.97
C GLY A 202 -2.64 6.88 -9.47
N ASN A 203 -2.32 7.98 -10.14
CA ASN A 203 -0.98 8.26 -10.67
C ASN A 203 -0.15 9.20 -9.78
N THR A 204 -0.52 9.34 -8.52
CA THR A 204 0.15 10.20 -7.55
C THR A 204 0.74 9.38 -6.41
N ALA A 205 2.00 9.63 -6.08
CA ALA A 205 2.67 9.04 -4.92
C ALA A 205 3.43 10.09 -4.13
N GLN A 206 3.55 9.86 -2.81
CA GLN A 206 4.27 10.73 -1.88
C GLN A 206 4.97 9.90 -0.81
N ILE A 207 6.14 10.37 -0.38
CA ILE A 207 6.82 9.90 0.83
C ILE A 207 7.05 11.11 1.71
N ALA A 208 6.46 11.09 2.90
CA ALA A 208 6.51 12.20 3.84
C ALA A 208 6.23 11.72 5.28
N PRO A 209 6.54 12.51 6.31
CA PRO A 209 6.05 12.25 7.66
C PRO A 209 4.52 12.36 7.70
N MET A 210 3.91 11.77 8.73
CA MET A 210 2.45 11.79 8.89
C MET A 210 1.88 13.22 8.98
N ILE A 211 2.64 14.15 9.54
CA ILE A 211 2.32 15.58 9.57
C ILE A 211 3.54 16.34 9.05
N GLN A 212 3.35 17.15 8.01
CA GLN A 212 4.40 18.00 7.46
C GLN A 212 4.38 19.42 8.07
N ASN A 213 3.21 19.88 8.50
CA ASN A 213 3.07 21.22 9.08
C ASN A 213 3.61 21.25 10.51
N SER A 214 4.75 21.90 10.73
CA SER A 214 5.42 21.97 12.03
C SER A 214 4.55 22.60 13.13
N SER A 215 3.70 23.57 12.79
CA SER A 215 2.79 24.19 13.78
C SER A 215 1.70 23.21 14.28
N VAL A 216 1.37 22.19 13.48
CA VAL A 216 0.45 21.12 13.87
C VAL A 216 1.18 20.02 14.63
N GLN A 217 2.44 19.71 14.27
CA GLN A 217 3.27 18.72 14.95
C GLN A 217 3.38 18.96 16.46
N ASP A 218 3.50 20.21 16.88
CA ASP A 218 3.68 20.57 18.28
C ASP A 218 2.42 20.46 19.13
N THR A 219 1.26 20.33 18.52
CA THR A 219 -0.04 20.45 19.20
C THR A 219 -0.86 19.17 19.24
N VAL A 220 -0.64 18.23 18.33
CA VAL A 220 -1.49 17.04 18.19
C VAL A 220 -0.70 15.74 18.12
N LYS A 221 -1.34 14.69 18.61
CA LYS A 221 -0.90 13.32 18.39
C LYS A 221 -1.29 12.89 16.99
N ALA A 222 -0.32 12.58 16.15
CA ALA A 222 -0.53 12.27 14.75
C ALA A 222 -1.10 10.86 14.56
N LYS A 223 -2.24 10.79 13.95
CA LYS A 223 -2.84 9.53 13.44
C LYS A 223 -3.72 9.82 12.24
N LEU A 224 -3.84 8.84 11.38
CA LEU A 224 -4.84 8.88 10.31
C LEU A 224 -6.25 8.75 10.88
N SER A 225 -7.17 9.44 10.26
CA SER A 225 -8.58 9.43 10.61
C SER A 225 -9.46 9.48 9.37
N TYR A 226 -10.72 9.13 9.53
CA TYR A 226 -11.73 9.38 8.51
C TYR A 226 -12.36 10.74 8.70
N LYS A 227 -12.71 11.39 7.59
CA LYS A 227 -13.60 12.57 7.56
C LYS A 227 -14.79 12.29 6.65
N LEU A 228 -15.93 12.83 6.98
CA LEU A 228 -17.15 12.84 6.18
C LEU A 228 -17.43 14.27 5.73
N GLU A 229 -17.53 14.48 4.43
CA GLU A 229 -17.89 15.76 3.82
C GLU A 229 -19.25 15.67 3.15
N LEU A 230 -20.03 16.73 3.33
CA LEU A 230 -21.25 17.00 2.59
C LEU A 230 -20.95 17.96 1.46
N LEU A 231 -21.28 17.60 0.25
CA LEU A 231 -21.28 18.47 -0.92
C LEU A 231 -22.72 18.86 -1.24
N ARG A 232 -23.02 20.15 -1.12
CA ARG A 232 -24.32 20.77 -1.42
C ARG A 232 -24.08 22.09 -2.14
N ASP A 233 -24.78 22.35 -3.24
CA ASP A 233 -24.68 23.60 -4.00
C ASP A 233 -23.26 23.99 -4.42
N ASN A 234 -22.40 22.99 -4.72
CA ASN A 234 -20.96 23.10 -5.02
C ASN A 234 -20.08 23.58 -3.84
N GLU A 235 -20.61 23.63 -2.65
CA GLU A 235 -19.84 23.87 -1.44
C GLU A 235 -19.60 22.56 -0.68
N SER A 236 -18.37 22.35 -0.21
CA SER A 236 -17.99 21.18 0.60
C SER A 236 -17.87 21.58 2.05
N THR A 237 -18.54 20.83 2.92
CA THR A 237 -18.52 21.06 4.37
C THR A 237 -18.16 19.77 5.09
N VAL A 238 -17.12 19.79 5.94
CA VAL A 238 -16.79 18.67 6.82
C VAL A 238 -17.86 18.54 7.89
N ILE A 239 -18.50 17.37 7.95
CA ILE A 239 -19.59 17.11 8.90
C ILE A 239 -19.05 16.50 10.19
N SER A 240 -18.12 15.55 10.09
CA SER A 240 -17.62 14.81 11.25
C SER A 240 -16.28 14.14 10.97
N ASP A 241 -15.51 13.99 12.04
CA ASP A 241 -14.31 13.15 12.14
C ASP A 241 -14.53 11.93 13.06
N LYS A 242 -15.74 11.80 13.63
CA LYS A 242 -16.12 10.67 14.50
C LYS A 242 -16.75 9.56 13.66
N ILE A 243 -15.93 8.82 12.96
CA ILE A 243 -16.38 7.82 11.98
C ILE A 243 -15.83 6.45 12.33
N VAL A 244 -16.65 5.44 12.14
CA VAL A 244 -16.31 4.02 12.09
C VAL A 244 -16.82 3.43 10.79
N VAL A 245 -16.20 2.36 10.33
CA VAL A 245 -16.51 1.77 9.03
C VAL A 245 -16.87 0.30 9.21
N ASN A 246 -17.90 -0.14 8.48
CA ASN A 246 -18.37 -1.53 8.42
C ASN A 246 -18.57 -2.17 9.80
N LYS A 247 -19.20 -1.45 10.72
CA LYS A 247 -19.65 -1.99 12.01
C LYS A 247 -21.13 -2.34 11.99
N HIS A 248 -21.53 -3.32 12.80
CA HIS A 248 -22.94 -3.68 12.91
C HIS A 248 -23.78 -2.53 13.49
N ALA A 249 -23.32 -1.90 14.55
CA ALA A 249 -23.95 -0.73 15.17
C ALA A 249 -22.92 0.07 15.96
N ASP A 250 -23.11 1.38 16.06
CA ASP A 250 -22.32 2.26 16.91
C ASP A 250 -23.23 3.32 17.54
N LYS A 251 -22.97 3.70 18.82
CA LYS A 251 -23.75 4.70 19.56
C LYS A 251 -23.08 6.07 19.64
N GLN A 252 -21.81 6.17 19.28
CA GLN A 252 -20.99 7.35 19.51
C GLN A 252 -20.39 7.94 18.25
N ASN A 253 -20.26 7.09 17.21
CA ASN A 253 -19.62 7.46 15.95
C ASN A 253 -20.58 7.26 14.79
N ILE A 254 -20.40 8.05 13.73
CA ILE A 254 -21.06 7.80 12.45
C ILE A 254 -20.54 6.47 11.92
N ASN A 255 -21.45 5.57 11.59
CA ASN A 255 -21.08 4.27 10.99
C ASN A 255 -21.35 4.30 9.48
N ILE A 256 -20.31 4.18 8.69
CA ILE A 256 -20.37 4.06 7.23
C ILE A 256 -20.30 2.58 6.89
N ALA A 257 -21.38 2.01 6.39
CA ALA A 257 -21.51 0.59 6.12
C ALA A 257 -21.76 0.33 4.63
N TYR A 258 -20.77 -0.26 3.96
CA TYR A 258 -20.78 -0.51 2.52
C TYR A 258 -20.43 -1.96 2.13
N ASP A 259 -20.08 -2.80 3.08
CA ASP A 259 -19.78 -4.21 2.83
C ASP A 259 -21.09 -4.98 2.63
N SER A 260 -21.38 -5.39 1.39
CA SER A 260 -22.61 -6.10 1.03
C SER A 260 -22.72 -7.51 1.67
N SER A 261 -21.63 -8.03 2.23
CA SER A 261 -21.65 -9.27 3.01
C SER A 261 -22.19 -9.09 4.44
N MET A 262 -22.41 -7.84 4.86
CA MET A 262 -22.84 -7.46 6.21
C MET A 262 -24.27 -6.94 6.23
N GLN A 263 -24.81 -6.88 7.45
CA GLN A 263 -25.96 -6.08 7.82
C GLN A 263 -25.51 -4.96 8.76
N VAL A 264 -26.09 -3.78 8.60
CA VAL A 264 -25.88 -2.66 9.53
C VAL A 264 -27.13 -2.45 10.38
N SER A 265 -26.94 -2.08 11.62
CA SER A 265 -28.05 -1.76 12.53
C SER A 265 -27.97 -0.33 13.02
N ALA A 266 -29.12 0.30 13.16
CA ALA A 266 -29.29 1.59 13.77
C ALA A 266 -29.99 1.47 15.13
N TYR A 267 -29.54 2.25 16.11
CA TYR A 267 -30.26 2.40 17.37
C TYR A 267 -31.46 3.35 17.18
N GLU A 268 -32.42 3.26 18.09
CA GLU A 268 -33.55 4.20 18.14
C GLU A 268 -33.06 5.66 18.07
N ASN A 269 -33.80 6.50 17.36
CA ASN A 269 -33.51 7.91 17.07
C ASN A 269 -32.25 8.20 16.24
N SER A 270 -31.54 7.18 15.77
CA SER A 270 -30.45 7.38 14.80
C SER A 270 -31.01 7.86 13.46
N ILE A 271 -30.31 8.77 12.81
CA ILE A 271 -30.58 9.10 11.40
C ILE A 271 -29.93 8.03 10.53
N VAL A 272 -30.70 7.50 9.62
CA VAL A 272 -30.31 6.50 8.66
C VAL A 272 -30.34 7.12 7.27
N LEU A 273 -29.16 7.29 6.67
CA LEU A 273 -29.01 7.74 5.30
C LEU A 273 -28.75 6.52 4.44
N LYS A 274 -29.60 6.32 3.44
CA LYS A 274 -29.37 5.34 2.38
C LYS A 274 -28.80 6.08 1.20
N LEU A 275 -27.66 5.61 0.67
CA LEU A 275 -26.97 6.27 -0.43
C LEU A 275 -26.87 5.33 -1.61
N ASN A 276 -27.06 5.87 -2.81
CA ASN A 276 -26.71 5.21 -4.04
C ASN A 276 -25.23 5.46 -4.34
N LYS A 277 -24.49 4.37 -4.57
CA LYS A 277 -23.11 4.49 -5.03
C LYS A 277 -23.11 5.14 -6.41
N HIS A 278 -22.30 6.13 -6.58
CA HIS A 278 -22.02 6.67 -7.89
C HIS A 278 -20.81 5.96 -8.51
N ASN A 279 -20.69 6.00 -9.82
CA ASN A 279 -19.68 5.27 -10.58
C ASN A 279 -18.30 5.89 -10.33
N TYR A 280 -17.40 5.19 -9.63
CA TYR A 280 -16.05 5.61 -9.41
C TYR A 280 -15.07 4.51 -9.29
N ASP A 281 -13.86 4.99 -9.23
CA ASP A 281 -12.73 4.26 -8.71
C ASP A 281 -13.15 3.62 -7.37
N SER A 282 -12.95 2.32 -7.26
CA SER A 282 -13.51 1.40 -6.25
C SER A 282 -13.12 1.71 -4.80
N THR A 283 -12.34 2.76 -4.57
CA THR A 283 -11.62 3.01 -3.32
C THR A 283 -12.24 4.08 -2.43
N ARG A 284 -13.25 4.86 -2.92
CA ARG A 284 -13.86 5.92 -2.14
C ARG A 284 -15.36 5.79 -2.09
N ILE A 285 -15.90 6.04 -0.91
CA ILE A 285 -17.32 6.05 -0.74
C ILE A 285 -17.81 7.48 -0.90
N HIS A 286 -18.49 7.68 -1.97
CA HIS A 286 -19.08 8.91 -2.41
C HIS A 286 -20.44 8.53 -2.95
N GLY A 287 -21.48 9.15 -2.56
CA GLY A 287 -22.82 8.76 -2.99
C GLY A 287 -23.84 9.82 -2.70
N GLU A 288 -24.91 9.73 -3.46
CA GLU A 288 -26.07 10.60 -3.32
C GLU A 288 -27.08 10.00 -2.35
N ILE A 289 -27.55 10.79 -1.40
CA ILE A 289 -28.59 10.40 -0.47
C ILE A 289 -29.88 10.11 -1.24
N SER A 290 -30.33 8.87 -1.21
CA SER A 290 -31.58 8.42 -1.83
C SER A 290 -32.75 8.35 -0.84
N SER A 291 -32.47 8.29 0.46
CA SER A 291 -33.49 8.46 1.50
C SER A 291 -32.85 8.89 2.84
N VAL A 292 -33.63 9.64 3.60
CA VAL A 292 -33.33 10.05 4.98
C VAL A 292 -34.46 9.55 5.87
N GLU A 293 -34.15 8.76 6.88
CA GLU A 293 -35.15 8.31 7.87
C GLU A 293 -34.60 8.38 9.29
N THR A 294 -35.48 8.40 10.25
CA THR A 294 -35.14 8.26 11.68
C THR A 294 -35.56 6.88 12.14
N ALA A 295 -34.67 6.12 12.73
CA ALA A 295 -34.97 4.78 13.24
C ALA A 295 -35.90 4.89 14.48
N ASN A 296 -37.12 4.38 14.38
CA ASN A 296 -38.10 4.40 15.47
C ASN A 296 -37.82 3.33 16.55
N SER A 297 -36.92 2.41 16.28
CA SER A 297 -36.49 1.34 17.18
C SER A 297 -35.11 0.81 16.68
N TYR A 298 -34.54 -0.15 17.40
CA TYR A 298 -33.38 -0.89 16.88
C TYR A 298 -33.75 -1.61 15.59
N SER A 299 -33.18 -1.16 14.49
CA SER A 299 -33.50 -1.65 13.13
C SER A 299 -32.26 -2.14 12.42
N THR A 300 -32.43 -3.13 11.52
CA THR A 300 -31.32 -3.72 10.75
C THR A 300 -31.57 -3.56 9.27
N TYR A 301 -30.53 -3.18 8.53
CA TYR A 301 -30.55 -2.87 7.11
C TYR A 301 -29.59 -3.82 6.37
N GLN A 302 -30.04 -4.35 5.22
CA GLN A 302 -29.21 -5.15 4.33
C GLN A 302 -28.46 -4.25 3.36
N ILE A 303 -27.15 -4.36 3.33
CA ILE A 303 -26.30 -3.63 2.39
C ILE A 303 -26.32 -4.37 1.05
N THR A 304 -26.38 -3.62 -0.06
CA THR A 304 -26.32 -4.15 -1.42
C THR A 304 -25.11 -3.58 -2.16
N ASP A 305 -24.69 -4.21 -3.26
CA ASP A 305 -23.48 -3.81 -3.99
C ASP A 305 -23.53 -2.37 -4.53
N ASN A 306 -24.74 -1.86 -4.84
CA ASN A 306 -24.94 -0.52 -5.41
C ASN A 306 -25.39 0.52 -4.38
N GLN A 307 -25.52 0.13 -3.11
CA GLN A 307 -26.00 1.00 -2.05
C GLN A 307 -25.17 0.79 -0.80
N TYR A 308 -25.15 1.81 0.04
CA TYR A 308 -24.57 1.75 1.37
C TYR A 308 -25.34 2.62 2.34
N TYR A 309 -25.05 2.50 3.61
CA TYR A 309 -25.74 3.21 4.67
C TYR A 309 -24.76 4.04 5.48
N ILE A 310 -25.21 5.23 5.87
CA ILE A 310 -24.55 6.03 6.90
C ILE A 310 -25.52 6.15 8.06
N ILE A 311 -25.13 5.60 9.20
CA ILE A 311 -25.91 5.64 10.43
C ILE A 311 -25.32 6.71 11.35
N ILE A 312 -26.11 7.71 11.66
CA ILE A 312 -25.72 8.86 12.50
C ILE A 312 -26.42 8.73 13.85
N PRO A 313 -25.69 8.47 14.94
CA PRO A 313 -26.32 8.36 16.25
C PRO A 313 -26.90 9.71 16.71
N GLU A 314 -28.02 9.66 17.43
CA GLU A 314 -28.70 10.84 18.01
C GLU A 314 -27.75 11.75 18.78
N SER A 315 -26.77 11.18 19.48
CA SER A 315 -25.78 11.90 20.30
C SER A 315 -24.93 12.94 19.54
N LEU A 316 -24.87 12.87 18.21
CA LEU A 316 -24.12 13.82 17.39
C LEU A 316 -24.94 15.05 16.96
N ASN A 317 -26.26 15.04 17.14
CA ASN A 317 -27.15 16.19 16.83
C ASN A 317 -27.02 16.70 15.37
N LEU A 318 -26.75 15.84 14.41
CA LEU A 318 -26.60 16.17 12.99
C LEU A 318 -27.94 15.85 12.29
N THR A 319 -28.70 16.84 11.86
CA THR A 319 -30.06 16.62 11.34
C THR A 319 -30.32 17.20 9.94
N ASP A 320 -29.45 18.03 9.41
CA ASP A 320 -29.68 18.73 8.13
C ASP A 320 -29.16 17.93 6.91
N PHE A 321 -29.79 16.77 6.64
CA PHE A 321 -29.54 15.98 5.45
C PHE A 321 -30.77 15.92 4.57
N LYS A 322 -30.60 15.93 3.25
CA LYS A 322 -31.68 15.89 2.27
C LYS A 322 -31.39 14.86 1.18
N GLU A 323 -32.43 14.32 0.59
CA GLU A 323 -32.30 13.55 -0.64
C GLU A 323 -31.64 14.41 -1.72
N GLY A 324 -30.72 13.85 -2.48
CA GLY A 324 -29.89 14.55 -3.45
C GLY A 324 -28.59 15.15 -2.91
N ASP A 325 -28.41 15.24 -1.61
CA ASP A 325 -27.10 15.60 -1.03
C ASP A 325 -26.05 14.54 -1.39
N ILE A 326 -24.83 15.00 -1.61
CA ILE A 326 -23.70 14.10 -1.88
C ILE A 326 -22.81 14.04 -0.65
N LEU A 327 -22.53 12.82 -0.20
CA LEU A 327 -21.59 12.56 0.89
C LEU A 327 -20.35 11.86 0.36
N THR A 328 -19.20 12.34 0.79
CA THR A 328 -17.90 11.74 0.52
C THR A 328 -17.19 11.45 1.82
N TYR A 329 -16.70 10.22 1.98
CA TYR A 329 -15.84 9.90 3.09
C TYR A 329 -14.41 9.63 2.57
N TYR A 330 -13.41 10.05 3.33
CA TYR A 330 -12.02 9.91 2.95
C TYR A 330 -11.10 9.81 4.18
N ILE A 331 -9.88 9.36 3.93
CA ILE A 331 -8.82 9.27 4.93
C ILE A 331 -7.94 10.51 4.85
N THR A 332 -7.51 11.00 6.01
CA THR A 332 -6.56 12.10 6.09
C THR A 332 -5.74 12.10 7.38
N SER A 333 -4.72 12.93 7.44
CA SER A 333 -3.95 13.31 8.62
C SER A 333 -4.46 14.62 9.23
N PRO A 334 -4.00 15.01 10.43
CA PRO A 334 -4.44 16.26 11.07
C PRO A 334 -4.17 17.53 10.27
N ASP A 335 -3.18 17.54 9.40
CA ASP A 335 -2.81 18.68 8.54
C ASP A 335 -3.21 18.47 7.06
N ASP A 336 -4.08 17.51 6.80
CA ASP A 336 -4.56 17.11 5.47
C ASP A 336 -3.45 16.62 4.48
N THR A 337 -2.21 16.41 4.94
CA THR A 337 -1.11 15.88 4.09
C THR A 337 -1.51 14.59 3.36
N TRP A 338 -2.27 13.72 4.04
CA TRP A 338 -2.65 12.40 3.52
C TRP A 338 -4.09 12.34 3.02
N LYS A 339 -4.64 13.49 2.66
CA LYS A 339 -6.00 13.58 2.14
C LYS A 339 -6.12 12.83 0.81
N TYR A 340 -7.11 11.93 0.72
CA TYR A 340 -7.47 11.16 -0.46
C TYR A 340 -6.46 10.10 -0.94
N TYR A 341 -5.52 9.70 -0.12
CA TYR A 341 -4.66 8.55 -0.45
C TYR A 341 -5.39 7.23 -0.15
N ASP A 342 -5.41 6.33 -1.14
CA ASP A 342 -6.14 5.06 -1.07
C ASP A 342 -5.32 3.95 -0.45
N THR A 343 -4.01 4.01 -0.64
CA THR A 343 -3.03 3.09 -0.06
C THR A 343 -1.98 3.90 0.67
N ILE A 344 -1.76 3.59 1.94
CA ILE A 344 -0.71 4.18 2.76
C ILE A 344 0.03 3.06 3.48
N LEU A 345 1.34 3.01 3.32
CA LEU A 345 2.23 2.08 4.00
C LEU A 345 3.20 2.85 4.88
N GLY A 346 3.28 2.48 6.13
CA GLY A 346 4.26 3.04 7.03
C GLY A 346 5.66 2.59 6.65
N CYS A 347 6.58 3.54 6.68
CA CYS A 347 8.01 3.33 6.53
C CYS A 347 8.69 3.80 7.81
N ARG A 348 9.93 3.40 7.97
CA ARG A 348 10.76 3.93 9.04
C ARG A 348 12.06 4.41 8.41
N HIS A 349 12.69 5.42 9.00
CA HIS A 349 13.91 6.02 8.50
C HIS A 349 13.74 6.73 7.16
N ALA A 350 13.64 8.04 7.22
CA ALA A 350 13.80 8.87 6.06
C ALA A 350 15.23 8.73 5.53
N LEU A 351 15.37 8.28 4.29
CA LEU A 351 16.66 8.17 3.61
C LEU A 351 16.96 9.39 2.76
N ILE A 352 15.93 9.96 2.16
CA ILE A 352 15.99 11.19 1.36
C ILE A 352 14.76 12.04 1.67
N ILE A 353 14.98 13.32 1.93
CA ILE A 353 13.92 14.32 2.13
C ILE A 353 14.22 15.48 1.20
N ASN A 354 13.30 15.79 0.28
CA ASN A 354 13.42 16.91 -0.67
C ASN A 354 14.74 16.91 -1.47
N GLY A 355 15.19 15.73 -1.90
CA GLY A 355 16.41 15.54 -2.66
C GLY A 355 17.70 15.55 -1.85
N GLU A 356 17.62 15.67 -0.53
CA GLU A 356 18.78 15.69 0.36
C GLU A 356 18.80 14.48 1.30
N ILE A 357 20.00 13.99 1.60
CA ILE A 357 20.22 12.93 2.60
C ILE A 357 20.26 13.60 3.97
N PRO A 358 19.35 13.29 4.89
CA PRO A 358 19.37 13.88 6.23
C PRO A 358 20.65 13.50 6.99
N ASP A 359 21.30 14.45 7.65
CA ASP A 359 22.50 14.21 8.48
C ASP A 359 22.30 13.13 9.54
N THR A 360 21.06 12.91 9.89
CA THR A 360 20.64 11.94 10.91
C THR A 360 20.62 10.50 10.45
N VAL A 361 20.66 10.22 9.14
CA VAL A 361 20.71 8.84 8.61
C VAL A 361 21.87 8.05 9.19
N SER A 362 23.04 8.67 9.36
CA SER A 362 24.22 8.04 9.96
C SER A 362 24.13 7.83 11.48
N LYS A 363 23.20 8.51 12.15
CA LYS A 363 23.07 8.52 13.63
C LYS A 363 21.94 7.62 14.12
N GLU A 364 21.29 6.90 13.23
CA GLU A 364 20.16 6.07 13.62
C GLU A 364 20.56 4.87 14.46
N TYR A 365 20.01 4.82 15.66
CA TYR A 365 20.28 3.80 16.67
C TYR A 365 19.37 2.59 16.61
N MET A 366 18.54 2.47 15.59
CA MET A 366 17.66 1.30 15.47
C MET A 366 18.49 0.03 15.22
N ASN A 367 18.10 -1.05 15.87
CA ASN A 367 18.74 -2.36 15.81
C ASN A 367 19.18 -2.72 14.37
N GLY A 368 20.45 -2.57 14.07
CA GLY A 368 21.03 -2.90 12.78
C GLY A 368 20.97 -1.83 11.68
N ALA A 369 20.48 -0.61 11.93
CA ALA A 369 20.42 0.43 10.92
C ALA A 369 21.78 0.76 10.31
N ASN A 370 22.82 0.82 11.14
CA ASN A 370 24.21 1.04 10.73
C ASN A 370 25.01 -0.25 10.50
N VAL A 371 24.35 -1.41 10.58
CA VAL A 371 25.01 -2.68 10.29
C VAL A 371 25.20 -2.81 8.80
N SER A 372 26.44 -2.91 8.42
CA SER A 372 26.86 -3.20 7.05
C SER A 372 26.57 -4.65 6.70
N GLY A 373 26.30 -4.93 5.43
CA GLY A 373 26.16 -6.29 4.94
C GLY A 373 24.76 -6.88 4.97
N VAL A 374 23.77 -6.18 5.54
CA VAL A 374 22.39 -6.71 5.63
C VAL A 374 21.54 -6.36 4.40
N PRO A 375 20.60 -7.21 4.02
CA PRO A 375 19.60 -6.89 3.00
C PRO A 375 18.72 -5.72 3.43
N ARG A 376 18.26 -4.93 2.43
CA ARG A 376 17.39 -3.78 2.65
C ARG A 376 16.26 -3.76 1.63
N THR A 377 15.14 -3.21 2.07
CA THR A 377 14.05 -2.81 1.19
C THR A 377 13.76 -1.34 1.42
N ALA A 378 13.70 -0.56 0.35
CA ALA A 378 13.36 0.86 0.41
C ALA A 378 12.47 1.26 -0.75
N ILE A 379 11.86 2.43 -0.61
CA ILE A 379 11.01 3.02 -1.64
C ILE A 379 11.38 4.47 -1.86
N GLY A 380 11.31 4.93 -3.10
CA GLY A 380 11.57 6.30 -3.50
C GLY A 380 10.53 6.83 -4.45
N VAL A 381 10.32 8.14 -4.42
CA VAL A 381 9.56 8.89 -5.41
C VAL A 381 10.53 9.79 -6.18
N MET A 382 10.46 9.72 -7.50
CA MET A 382 11.31 10.45 -8.44
C MET A 382 10.75 11.85 -8.75
N PRO A 383 11.55 12.79 -9.25
CA PRO A 383 11.05 14.10 -9.70
C PRO A 383 9.92 14.03 -10.72
N ASN A 384 9.93 13.04 -11.61
CA ASN A 384 8.87 12.81 -12.61
C ASN A 384 7.59 12.17 -12.03
N GLY A 385 7.59 11.82 -10.74
CA GLY A 385 6.48 11.14 -10.06
C GLY A 385 6.51 9.61 -10.11
N ASN A 386 7.46 9.01 -10.81
CA ASN A 386 7.65 7.57 -10.79
C ASN A 386 8.02 7.08 -9.39
N VAL A 387 7.60 5.88 -9.08
CA VAL A 387 7.98 5.19 -7.83
C VAL A 387 9.06 4.17 -8.12
N VAL A 388 10.08 4.13 -7.27
CA VAL A 388 11.15 3.15 -7.38
C VAL A 388 11.25 2.33 -6.10
N ILE A 389 11.19 1.02 -6.25
CA ILE A 389 11.42 0.06 -5.17
C ILE A 389 12.88 -0.37 -5.25
N PHE A 390 13.57 -0.37 -4.11
CA PHE A 390 14.95 -0.81 -3.96
C PHE A 390 15.00 -2.08 -3.12
N SER A 391 15.46 -3.17 -3.70
CA SER A 391 15.69 -4.43 -3.00
C SER A 391 17.18 -4.74 -3.03
N VAL A 392 17.82 -4.64 -1.87
CA VAL A 392 19.27 -4.84 -1.70
C VAL A 392 19.52 -6.25 -1.25
N GLU A 393 20.31 -6.98 -2.02
CA GLU A 393 20.83 -8.28 -1.59
C GLU A 393 21.78 -8.12 -0.40
N GLY A 394 21.96 -9.16 0.38
CA GLY A 394 22.87 -9.10 1.52
C GLY A 394 23.22 -10.48 2.08
N LEU A 395 24.10 -10.45 3.07
CA LEU A 395 24.57 -11.65 3.74
C LEU A 395 23.43 -12.43 4.37
N ARG A 396 23.47 -13.75 4.25
CA ARG A 396 22.60 -14.62 5.03
C ARG A 396 22.86 -14.49 6.53
N TYR A 397 21.83 -14.75 7.31
CA TYR A 397 21.94 -14.76 8.76
C TYR A 397 23.10 -15.63 9.24
N GLY A 398 23.96 -15.06 10.08
CA GLY A 398 25.14 -15.73 10.64
C GLY A 398 26.40 -15.70 9.77
N LYS A 399 26.35 -15.21 8.50
CA LYS A 399 27.54 -14.96 7.69
C LYS A 399 28.18 -13.61 8.02
N THR A 400 29.50 -13.55 7.95
CA THR A 400 30.29 -12.35 8.21
C THR A 400 31.12 -11.90 7.00
N SER A 401 31.15 -12.73 5.94
CA SER A 401 31.88 -12.44 4.69
C SER A 401 30.97 -12.70 3.48
N SER A 402 31.14 -11.90 2.43
CA SER A 402 30.48 -12.08 1.15
C SER A 402 31.11 -13.20 0.34
N ASP A 403 30.31 -13.82 -0.50
CA ASP A 403 30.70 -14.68 -1.61
C ASP A 403 29.74 -14.43 -2.80
N ASP A 404 29.91 -15.15 -3.91
CA ASP A 404 29.08 -14.95 -5.11
C ASP A 404 27.58 -15.21 -4.88
N LEU A 405 27.23 -15.97 -3.83
CA LEU A 405 25.87 -16.31 -3.47
C LEU A 405 25.29 -15.34 -2.41
N ASP A 406 26.15 -14.68 -1.66
CA ASP A 406 25.79 -13.77 -0.57
C ASP A 406 26.58 -12.45 -0.73
N PRO A 407 26.12 -11.54 -1.62
CA PRO A 407 26.74 -10.23 -1.80
C PRO A 407 26.64 -9.42 -0.50
N TYR A 408 27.47 -8.40 -0.40
CA TYR A 408 27.50 -7.56 0.79
C TYR A 408 26.37 -6.50 0.72
N GLY A 409 25.47 -6.50 1.67
CA GLY A 409 24.37 -5.53 1.70
C GLY A 409 24.81 -4.11 2.06
N LEU A 410 23.85 -3.21 2.24
CA LEU A 410 24.08 -1.80 2.50
C LEU A 410 23.64 -1.42 3.92
N ASN A 411 24.38 -0.51 4.57
CA ASN A 411 23.83 0.25 5.69
C ASN A 411 22.92 1.38 5.17
N LEU A 412 22.24 2.11 6.06
CA LEU A 412 21.28 3.12 5.63
C LEU A 412 21.92 4.32 4.94
N THR A 413 23.13 4.72 5.32
CA THR A 413 23.86 5.81 4.65
C THR A 413 24.25 5.42 3.23
N GLU A 414 24.78 4.21 3.06
CA GLU A 414 25.14 3.67 1.75
C GLU A 414 23.90 3.53 0.84
N LEU A 415 22.78 3.08 1.40
CA LEU A 415 21.52 2.99 0.68
C LEU A 415 20.98 4.37 0.29
N ALA A 416 21.02 5.34 1.21
CA ALA A 416 20.59 6.71 0.93
C ALA A 416 21.43 7.36 -0.19
N GLU A 417 22.77 7.17 -0.17
CA GLU A 417 23.63 7.65 -1.24
C GLU A 417 23.34 6.98 -2.58
N PHE A 418 23.08 5.67 -2.58
CA PHE A 418 22.70 4.95 -3.81
C PHE A 418 21.34 5.45 -4.35
N MET A 419 20.34 5.65 -3.48
CA MET A 419 19.04 6.20 -3.88
C MET A 419 19.18 7.63 -4.43
N ARG A 420 20.01 8.47 -3.80
CA ARG A 420 20.28 9.83 -4.29
C ARG A 420 21.04 9.84 -5.62
N TYR A 421 22.01 8.93 -5.79
CA TYR A 421 22.72 8.69 -7.05
C TYR A 421 21.77 8.24 -8.16
N TYR A 422 20.78 7.40 -7.82
CA TYR A 422 19.70 6.98 -8.74
C TYR A 422 18.81 8.15 -9.18
N GLY A 423 18.65 9.18 -8.33
CA GLY A 423 17.83 10.37 -8.61
C GLY A 423 16.52 10.44 -7.81
N VAL A 424 16.44 9.75 -6.67
CA VAL A 424 15.27 9.81 -5.78
C VAL A 424 15.14 11.20 -5.15
N TYR A 425 13.92 11.74 -5.15
CA TYR A 425 13.58 13.02 -4.50
C TYR A 425 13.17 12.84 -3.03
N SER A 426 12.30 11.87 -2.77
CA SER A 426 11.92 11.48 -1.41
C SER A 426 12.01 9.97 -1.27
N GLY A 427 12.62 9.48 -0.20
CA GLY A 427 12.85 8.06 -0.02
C GLY A 427 12.86 7.63 1.43
N ALA A 428 12.38 6.40 1.69
CA ALA A 428 12.32 5.82 3.02
C ALA A 428 12.61 4.32 3.02
N ASN A 429 13.10 3.83 4.17
CA ASN A 429 13.42 2.43 4.39
C ASN A 429 12.20 1.67 4.90
N PHE A 430 12.00 0.46 4.39
CA PHE A 430 11.08 -0.55 4.90
C PHE A 430 11.80 -1.58 5.78
N ASP A 431 11.08 -2.63 6.18
CA ASP A 431 11.70 -3.73 6.90
C ASP A 431 12.77 -4.42 6.04
N GLY A 432 13.86 -4.79 6.68
CA GLY A 432 15.05 -5.33 6.04
C GLY A 432 15.40 -6.73 6.53
N GLY A 433 16.65 -7.11 6.33
CA GLY A 433 17.16 -8.40 6.77
C GLY A 433 16.41 -9.57 6.13
N GLY A 434 15.96 -10.51 6.97
CA GLY A 434 15.21 -11.68 6.52
C GLY A 434 13.86 -11.39 5.87
N SER A 435 13.28 -10.21 6.11
CA SER A 435 12.03 -9.79 5.47
C SER A 435 12.22 -9.38 4.01
N THR A 436 13.42 -8.90 3.64
CA THR A 436 13.72 -8.49 2.27
C THR A 436 13.57 -9.67 1.32
N GLN A 437 12.63 -9.55 0.39
CA GLN A 437 12.45 -10.46 -0.74
C GLN A 437 11.81 -9.69 -1.89
N LEU A 438 12.29 -9.90 -3.10
CA LEU A 438 11.64 -9.44 -4.33
C LEU A 438 11.29 -10.65 -5.19
N ILE A 439 10.03 -10.74 -5.57
CA ILE A 439 9.57 -11.69 -6.59
C ILE A 439 9.10 -10.92 -7.82
N THR A 440 9.29 -11.53 -8.97
CA THR A 440 8.95 -10.94 -10.26
C THR A 440 8.25 -11.98 -11.13
N ARG A 441 7.23 -11.57 -11.87
CA ARG A 441 6.53 -12.45 -12.80
C ARG A 441 7.38 -12.68 -14.05
N ASN A 442 7.57 -13.94 -14.38
CA ASN A 442 8.07 -14.34 -15.69
C ASN A 442 6.90 -14.42 -16.67
N PHE A 443 6.85 -13.49 -17.62
CA PHE A 443 5.73 -13.41 -18.58
C PHE A 443 5.73 -14.56 -19.61
N SER A 444 6.84 -15.31 -19.75
CA SER A 444 6.88 -16.47 -20.63
C SER A 444 6.22 -17.71 -20.02
N THR A 445 6.34 -17.87 -18.70
CA THR A 445 5.77 -19.01 -17.96
C THR A 445 4.50 -18.61 -17.19
N ASN A 446 4.27 -17.32 -17.00
CA ASN A 446 3.24 -16.73 -16.13
C ASN A 446 3.40 -17.11 -14.65
N GLU A 447 4.60 -17.48 -14.23
CA GLU A 447 4.92 -17.85 -12.86
C GLU A 447 5.76 -16.77 -12.17
N PHE A 448 5.76 -16.73 -10.85
CA PHE A 448 6.68 -15.87 -10.10
C PHE A 448 8.03 -16.52 -9.94
N GLU A 449 9.07 -15.71 -10.02
CA GLU A 449 10.46 -16.07 -9.74
C GLU A 449 11.02 -15.19 -8.62
N VAL A 450 11.91 -15.75 -7.80
CA VAL A 450 12.63 -14.99 -6.77
C VAL A 450 13.76 -14.21 -7.44
N THR A 451 13.64 -12.88 -7.44
CA THR A 451 14.67 -11.99 -7.99
C THR A 451 15.67 -11.55 -6.91
N VAL A 452 15.19 -11.28 -5.68
CA VAL A 452 16.01 -11.08 -4.48
C VAL A 452 15.49 -12.02 -3.40
N ARG A 453 16.35 -12.87 -2.88
CA ARG A 453 15.98 -13.88 -1.89
C ARG A 453 16.00 -13.32 -0.46
N SER A 454 15.18 -13.89 0.41
CA SER A 454 15.26 -13.67 1.85
C SER A 454 16.61 -14.17 2.41
N SER A 455 17.24 -13.38 3.26
CA SER A 455 18.51 -13.77 3.90
C SER A 455 18.35 -14.83 4.98
N ASP A 456 17.14 -15.15 5.42
CA ASP A 456 16.90 -16.24 6.37
C ASP A 456 17.11 -17.62 5.73
N PHE A 457 17.07 -17.69 4.39
CA PHE A 457 17.11 -18.94 3.65
C PHE A 457 18.22 -18.94 2.61
N GLY A 458 18.87 -20.09 2.45
CA GLY A 458 19.97 -20.28 1.49
C GLY A 458 19.52 -20.48 0.04
N THR A 459 18.21 -20.57 -0.22
CA THR A 459 17.64 -20.93 -1.53
C THR A 459 16.71 -19.84 -2.04
N ALA A 460 16.69 -19.63 -3.36
CA ALA A 460 15.77 -18.73 -4.05
C ALA A 460 14.46 -19.47 -4.39
N ILE A 461 13.72 -19.92 -3.39
CA ILE A 461 12.45 -20.61 -3.54
C ILE A 461 11.34 -19.70 -2.99
N LEU A 462 10.22 -19.62 -3.71
CA LEU A 462 9.09 -18.72 -3.38
C LEU A 462 8.52 -18.95 -1.96
N GLU A 463 8.46 -20.21 -1.54
CA GLU A 463 7.95 -20.62 -0.23
C GLU A 463 8.96 -20.38 0.89
N ASN A 464 10.27 -20.26 0.54
CA ASN A 464 11.33 -20.03 1.51
C ASN A 464 11.59 -18.53 1.67
N SER A 465 10.64 -17.84 2.27
CA SER A 465 10.78 -16.44 2.69
C SER A 465 10.16 -16.22 4.04
N ARG A 466 10.63 -15.20 4.74
CA ARG A 466 10.03 -14.82 6.03
C ARG A 466 8.58 -14.43 5.81
N PRO A 467 7.63 -15.00 6.56
CA PRO A 467 6.26 -14.49 6.58
C PRO A 467 6.24 -13.05 7.11
N ILE A 468 5.56 -12.17 6.40
CA ILE A 468 5.43 -10.73 6.66
C ILE A 468 3.97 -10.34 6.77
N ILE A 469 3.69 -9.14 7.29
CA ILE A 469 2.31 -8.68 7.51
C ILE A 469 1.71 -7.99 6.29
N ASN A 470 2.51 -7.23 5.57
CA ASN A 470 2.11 -6.53 4.35
C ASN A 470 3.26 -6.44 3.34
N SER A 471 2.92 -6.20 2.09
CA SER A 471 3.84 -6.09 0.97
C SER A 471 3.44 -4.95 0.04
N ILE A 472 4.37 -4.53 -0.81
CA ILE A 472 4.12 -3.70 -1.98
C ILE A 472 3.93 -4.62 -3.17
N LEU A 473 2.87 -4.40 -3.91
CA LEU A 473 2.57 -5.09 -5.17
C LEU A 473 2.62 -4.06 -6.30
N VAL A 474 3.42 -4.33 -7.30
CA VAL A 474 3.37 -3.63 -8.60
C VAL A 474 2.37 -4.38 -9.46
N THR A 475 1.33 -3.70 -9.92
CA THR A 475 0.21 -4.34 -10.62
C THR A 475 -0.06 -3.70 -11.95
N LYS A 476 -0.57 -4.48 -12.90
CA LYS A 476 -1.06 -4.01 -14.21
C LYS A 476 -2.44 -4.59 -14.48
N LYS A 477 -3.31 -3.85 -15.14
CA LYS A 477 -4.57 -4.40 -15.64
C LYS A 477 -4.29 -5.41 -16.75
N TYR A 478 -5.09 -6.45 -16.82
CA TYR A 478 -5.12 -7.32 -18.01
C TYR A 478 -5.62 -6.48 -19.20
N GLU A 479 -4.98 -6.63 -20.34
CA GLU A 479 -5.43 -6.03 -21.62
C GLU A 479 -6.66 -6.75 -22.18
#